data_a987b053932d09efe38bf943f2c6df28
#
_entry.id   a987b053932d09efe38bf943f2c6df28
#
_cell.length_a   1.000
_cell.length_b   1.000
_cell.length_c   1.000
_cell.angle_alpha   90.00
_cell.angle_beta   90.00
_cell.angle_gamma   90.00
#
_symmetry.space_group_name_H-M   'P 1'
#
loop_
_entity.id
_entity.type
_entity.pdbx_description
1 polymer ?
#
loop_
_entity_poly.entity_id
_entity_poly.type
_entity_poly.pdbx_seq_one_letter_code
_entity_poly.pdbx_strand_id
1 'polypeptide(L)'
;MSFHHIPVLLNEVLEYLNPQPGEVYADGTLGGGGHSEAILQAMGETGTLYGIDRDPAAIAAATERLRVFPGFHAVHGNFHDIKELLPGVQLNGGLLDLGVSSYQLDTPERGFSYHEDAPLDMRMDTTQGMTAADYVNTVSEQEFCRVLREYGDEKWAARIAQILIEKRSEKPLETTKDLVAVVDAAIPKAVRRKDEGHPARRTFQAVRIAVNDELAPLEQALRDWVDMLVPGGRLAVITFHSVEDRIVKLTFRKLQNPCTCPPKAPICTCGKKPLGRAIGGAIKAGKEELDENNRAHSATLRVFEKGT
;
A
#
# COMPACT_ATOMS: atom_id res chain seq x y z
N MET A 1 -18.64 -6.13 19.08
CA MET A 1 -17.27 -6.21 19.64
C MET A 1 -16.46 -5.13 18.94
N SER A 2 -15.96 -4.12 19.67
CA SER A 2 -15.09 -3.10 19.06
C SER A 2 -13.73 -3.74 18.77
N PHE A 3 -13.43 -4.02 17.53
CA PHE A 3 -12.10 -4.41 17.11
C PHE A 3 -11.17 -3.21 17.33
N HIS A 4 -10.38 -3.24 18.40
CA HIS A 4 -9.25 -2.34 18.55
C HIS A 4 -8.14 -2.81 17.62
N HIS A 5 -8.19 -2.34 16.39
CA HIS A 5 -7.10 -2.52 15.45
C HIS A 5 -5.97 -1.56 15.84
N ILE A 6 -4.83 -2.11 16.25
CA ILE A 6 -3.61 -1.33 16.51
C ILE A 6 -2.96 -1.06 15.14
N PRO A 7 -2.78 0.22 14.75
CA PRO A 7 -2.06 0.55 13.52
C PRO A 7 -0.63 0.02 13.55
N VAL A 8 -0.15 -0.48 12.42
CA VAL A 8 1.18 -1.08 12.31
C VAL A 8 2.25 0.01 12.41
N LEU A 9 3.32 -0.21 13.19
CA LEU A 9 4.45 0.71 13.36
C LEU A 9 4.03 2.11 13.84
N LEU A 10 2.96 2.19 14.66
CA LEU A 10 2.38 3.45 15.10
C LEU A 10 3.39 4.35 15.82
N ASN A 11 4.16 3.77 16.75
CA ASN A 11 5.14 4.51 17.54
C ASN A 11 6.26 5.06 16.65
N GLU A 12 6.76 4.24 15.74
CA GLU A 12 7.80 4.62 14.80
C GLU A 12 7.30 5.70 13.81
N VAL A 13 6.05 5.61 13.34
CA VAL A 13 5.44 6.66 12.51
C VAL A 13 5.40 7.97 13.25
N LEU A 14 4.92 8.01 14.49
CA LEU A 14 4.87 9.23 15.30
C LEU A 14 6.26 9.77 15.63
N GLU A 15 7.22 8.91 15.96
CA GLU A 15 8.61 9.32 16.24
C GLU A 15 9.24 9.99 15.01
N TYR A 16 9.11 9.38 13.83
CA TYR A 16 9.76 9.89 12.62
C TYR A 16 9.04 11.08 12.01
N LEU A 17 7.71 11.11 12.02
CA LEU A 17 6.92 12.26 11.55
C LEU A 17 7.01 13.42 12.53
N ASN A 18 7.04 13.15 13.84
CA ASN A 18 7.13 14.13 14.94
C ASN A 18 6.11 15.27 14.81
N PRO A 19 4.79 14.98 14.72
CA PRO A 19 3.77 15.99 14.47
C PRO A 19 3.73 17.07 15.56
N GLN A 20 3.67 18.35 15.15
CA GLN A 20 3.63 19.51 16.07
C GLN A 20 2.31 20.26 15.94
N PRO A 21 1.87 20.97 16.99
CA PRO A 21 0.71 21.84 16.94
C PRO A 21 0.77 22.86 15.80
N GLY A 22 -0.34 23.04 15.08
CA GLY A 22 -0.45 24.00 13.98
C GLY A 22 0.08 23.52 12.63
N GLU A 23 0.61 22.31 12.56
CA GLU A 23 1.11 21.70 11.32
C GLU A 23 -0.01 21.11 10.46
N VAL A 24 0.31 20.87 9.19
CA VAL A 24 -0.57 20.29 8.17
C VAL A 24 -0.04 18.94 7.73
N TYR A 25 -0.85 17.91 7.86
CA TYR A 25 -0.52 16.54 7.49
C TYR A 25 -1.50 15.98 6.47
N ALA A 26 -1.07 14.98 5.72
CA ALA A 26 -1.97 14.14 4.93
C ALA A 26 -1.67 12.66 5.18
N ASP A 27 -2.74 11.87 5.32
CA ASP A 27 -2.71 10.40 5.35
C ASP A 27 -3.36 9.91 4.06
N GLY A 28 -2.56 9.35 3.15
CA GLY A 28 -3.02 8.90 1.83
C GLY A 28 -3.70 7.53 1.82
N THR A 29 -3.74 6.88 2.98
CA THR A 29 -4.24 5.51 3.19
C THR A 29 -5.04 5.45 4.49
N LEU A 30 -6.04 6.32 4.58
CA LEU A 30 -6.79 6.62 5.80
C LEU A 30 -7.33 5.36 6.51
N GLY A 31 -7.86 4.39 5.74
CA GLY A 31 -8.44 3.17 6.27
C GLY A 31 -9.45 3.45 7.39
N GLY A 32 -9.28 2.79 8.55
CA GLY A 32 -10.09 3.04 9.74
C GLY A 32 -9.68 4.27 10.56
N GLY A 33 -8.72 5.08 10.10
CA GLY A 33 -8.29 6.33 10.76
C GLY A 33 -7.38 6.16 11.97
N GLY A 34 -6.79 5.00 12.18
CA GLY A 34 -5.99 4.73 13.38
C GLY A 34 -4.70 5.56 13.47
N HIS A 35 -3.91 5.62 12.41
CA HIS A 35 -2.73 6.49 12.34
C HIS A 35 -3.13 7.96 12.38
N SER A 36 -4.16 8.33 11.60
CA SER A 36 -4.68 9.69 11.55
C SER A 36 -5.13 10.20 12.91
N GLU A 37 -5.80 9.36 13.73
CA GLU A 37 -6.18 9.71 15.09
C GLU A 37 -4.98 10.04 15.97
N ALA A 38 -3.94 9.21 15.92
CA ALA A 38 -2.74 9.42 16.71
C ALA A 38 -1.95 10.67 16.28
N ILE A 39 -1.90 10.96 14.97
CA ILE A 39 -1.29 12.17 14.44
C ILE A 39 -2.08 13.42 14.91
N LEU A 40 -3.42 13.38 14.82
CA LEU A 40 -4.29 14.48 15.28
C LEU A 40 -4.16 14.70 16.79
N GLN A 41 -4.10 13.64 17.58
CA GLN A 41 -3.85 13.74 19.03
C GLN A 41 -2.52 14.42 19.35
N ALA A 42 -1.46 14.08 18.60
CA ALA A 42 -0.13 14.69 18.78
C ALA A 42 -0.12 16.17 18.38
N MET A 43 -0.86 16.56 17.32
CA MET A 43 -0.95 17.96 16.87
C MET A 43 -1.90 18.82 17.73
N GLY A 44 -2.79 18.19 18.50
CA GLY A 44 -3.80 18.92 19.28
C GLY A 44 -4.86 19.62 18.42
N GLU A 45 -5.50 20.64 18.99
CA GLU A 45 -6.65 21.33 18.37
C GLU A 45 -6.31 22.19 17.15
N THR A 46 -5.05 22.58 16.97
CA THR A 46 -4.61 23.52 15.93
C THR A 46 -4.05 22.84 14.69
N GLY A 47 -3.82 21.52 14.73
CA GLY A 47 -3.32 20.76 13.59
C GLY A 47 -4.41 20.51 12.54
N THR A 48 -3.99 20.37 11.29
CA THR A 48 -4.86 20.02 10.17
C THR A 48 -4.40 18.69 9.56
N LEU A 49 -5.33 17.75 9.33
CA LEU A 49 -5.06 16.47 8.69
C LEU A 49 -6.06 16.17 7.58
N TYR A 50 -5.56 15.95 6.39
CA TYR A 50 -6.32 15.45 5.25
C TYR A 50 -6.18 13.93 5.19
N GLY A 51 -7.28 13.22 5.43
CA GLY A 51 -7.35 11.76 5.33
C GLY A 51 -7.91 11.34 3.98
N ILE A 52 -7.10 10.71 3.15
CA ILE A 52 -7.45 10.30 1.79
C ILE A 52 -7.64 8.80 1.76
N ASP A 53 -8.73 8.34 1.16
CA ASP A 53 -8.91 6.92 0.83
C ASP A 53 -9.80 6.79 -0.41
N ARG A 54 -9.54 5.78 -1.21
CA ARG A 54 -10.38 5.45 -2.37
C ARG A 54 -11.55 4.52 -2.03
N ASP A 55 -11.55 3.93 -0.82
CA ASP A 55 -12.64 3.10 -0.31
C ASP A 55 -13.70 3.97 0.38
N PRO A 56 -14.93 4.10 -0.17
CA PRO A 56 -15.99 4.87 0.47
C PRO A 56 -16.33 4.38 1.90
N ALA A 57 -16.16 3.08 2.16
CA ALA A 57 -16.41 2.52 3.49
C ALA A 57 -15.35 2.98 4.50
N ALA A 58 -14.09 3.08 4.08
CA ALA A 58 -13.00 3.64 4.90
C ALA A 58 -13.27 5.11 5.22
N ILE A 59 -13.63 5.92 4.22
CA ILE A 59 -13.99 7.34 4.41
C ILE A 59 -15.12 7.50 5.42
N ALA A 60 -16.19 6.72 5.30
CA ALA A 60 -17.33 6.80 6.22
C ALA A 60 -16.93 6.43 7.66
N ALA A 61 -16.20 5.33 7.83
CA ALA A 61 -15.77 4.84 9.14
C ALA A 61 -14.79 5.82 9.83
N ALA A 62 -13.80 6.33 9.09
CA ALA A 62 -12.84 7.28 9.63
C ALA A 62 -13.48 8.63 9.95
N THR A 63 -14.43 9.10 9.12
CA THR A 63 -15.17 10.35 9.39
C THR A 63 -15.93 10.25 10.72
N GLU A 64 -16.59 9.15 10.98
CA GLU A 64 -17.31 8.97 12.27
C GLU A 64 -16.32 8.88 13.45
N ARG A 65 -15.21 8.17 13.29
CA ARG A 65 -14.18 8.03 14.32
C ARG A 65 -13.51 9.36 14.68
N LEU A 66 -13.17 10.14 13.65
CA LEU A 66 -12.35 11.35 13.80
C LEU A 66 -13.18 12.64 13.90
N ARG A 67 -14.50 12.55 13.99
CA ARG A 67 -15.43 13.72 14.08
C ARG A 67 -15.17 14.67 15.25
N VAL A 68 -14.46 14.18 16.27
CA VAL A 68 -14.11 14.96 17.46
C VAL A 68 -12.93 15.91 17.23
N PHE A 69 -12.19 15.72 16.14
CA PHE A 69 -11.05 16.54 15.78
C PHE A 69 -11.44 17.59 14.74
N PRO A 70 -11.50 18.89 15.10
CA PRO A 70 -11.95 19.94 14.19
C PRO A 70 -11.04 20.13 12.96
N GLY A 71 -9.77 19.77 13.07
CA GLY A 71 -8.79 19.84 11.99
C GLY A 71 -8.77 18.64 11.04
N PHE A 72 -9.69 17.66 11.20
CA PHE A 72 -9.78 16.51 10.30
C PHE A 72 -10.63 16.81 9.06
N HIS A 73 -10.11 16.44 7.89
CA HIS A 73 -10.79 16.56 6.60
C HIS A 73 -10.69 15.25 5.82
N ALA A 74 -11.83 14.58 5.61
CA ALA A 74 -11.90 13.37 4.78
C ALA A 74 -11.96 13.73 3.30
N VAL A 75 -11.15 13.05 2.47
CA VAL A 75 -11.07 13.26 1.03
C VAL A 75 -11.22 11.91 0.33
N HIS A 76 -12.30 11.71 -0.42
CA HIS A 76 -12.45 10.50 -1.23
C HIS A 76 -11.63 10.62 -2.51
N GLY A 77 -10.66 9.72 -2.69
CA GLY A 77 -9.77 9.72 -3.85
C GLY A 77 -8.58 8.79 -3.66
N ASN A 78 -7.73 8.71 -4.67
CA ASN A 78 -6.53 7.91 -4.64
C ASN A 78 -5.31 8.77 -4.27
N PHE A 79 -4.49 8.34 -3.33
CA PHE A 79 -3.26 9.05 -2.95
C PHE A 79 -2.29 9.29 -4.12
N HIS A 80 -2.46 8.57 -5.22
CA HIS A 80 -1.71 8.81 -6.45
C HIS A 80 -1.97 10.21 -7.02
N ASP A 81 -3.16 10.76 -6.79
CA ASP A 81 -3.63 12.03 -7.34
C ASP A 81 -3.53 13.17 -6.32
N ILE A 82 -2.60 13.08 -5.37
CA ILE A 82 -2.47 14.00 -4.23
C ILE A 82 -2.46 15.48 -4.63
N LYS A 83 -1.78 15.85 -5.72
CA LYS A 83 -1.71 17.23 -6.20
C LYS A 83 -3.05 17.75 -6.72
N GLU A 84 -3.88 16.87 -7.27
CA GLU A 84 -5.21 17.20 -7.77
C GLU A 84 -6.23 17.25 -6.61
N LEU A 85 -6.09 16.35 -5.63
CA LEU A 85 -6.95 16.29 -4.45
C LEU A 85 -6.72 17.44 -3.48
N LEU A 86 -5.48 17.92 -3.32
CA LEU A 86 -5.09 18.98 -2.39
C LEU A 86 -4.32 20.11 -3.11
N PRO A 87 -4.95 20.82 -4.06
CA PRO A 87 -4.26 21.82 -4.85
C PRO A 87 -3.78 23.00 -3.97
N GLY A 88 -2.47 23.29 -4.07
CA GLY A 88 -1.86 24.42 -3.35
C GLY A 88 -1.59 24.17 -1.86
N VAL A 89 -1.93 23.00 -1.32
CA VAL A 89 -1.61 22.63 0.06
C VAL A 89 -0.13 22.32 0.19
N GLN A 90 0.51 22.82 1.25
CA GLN A 90 1.87 22.48 1.64
C GLN A 90 1.81 21.64 2.91
N LEU A 91 2.52 20.50 2.93
CA LEU A 91 2.45 19.51 4.01
C LEU A 91 3.70 19.56 4.89
N ASN A 92 3.53 19.56 6.20
CA ASN A 92 4.61 19.32 7.16
C ASN A 92 4.97 17.83 7.23
N GLY A 93 3.99 16.96 7.01
CA GLY A 93 4.23 15.53 6.90
C GLY A 93 3.15 14.79 6.13
N GLY A 94 3.52 13.58 5.70
CA GLY A 94 2.63 12.67 5.00
C GLY A 94 2.84 11.23 5.43
N LEU A 95 1.77 10.44 5.39
CA LEU A 95 1.78 9.01 5.65
C LEU A 95 1.15 8.24 4.50
N LEU A 96 1.81 7.15 4.11
CA LEU A 96 1.27 6.13 3.21
C LEU A 96 1.45 4.76 3.88
N ASP A 97 0.36 4.13 4.30
CA ASP A 97 0.32 2.75 4.80
C ASP A 97 -0.18 1.85 3.69
N LEU A 98 0.76 1.37 2.84
CA LEU A 98 0.44 0.71 1.58
C LEU A 98 -0.20 -0.68 1.80
N GLY A 99 -0.98 -1.13 0.83
CA GLY A 99 -1.64 -2.42 0.84
C GLY A 99 -3.12 -2.34 1.23
N VAL A 100 -3.63 -3.37 1.89
CA VAL A 100 -5.06 -3.52 2.20
C VAL A 100 -5.35 -3.16 3.65
N SER A 101 -6.48 -2.51 3.88
CA SER A 101 -6.98 -2.23 5.22
C SER A 101 -7.44 -3.52 5.91
N SER A 102 -7.48 -3.48 7.25
CA SER A 102 -8.03 -4.60 8.03
C SER A 102 -9.47 -4.89 7.68
N TYR A 103 -10.26 -3.84 7.48
CA TYR A 103 -11.66 -3.98 7.08
C TYR A 103 -11.81 -4.75 5.76
N GLN A 104 -10.96 -4.45 4.77
CA GLN A 104 -10.99 -5.16 3.49
C GLN A 104 -10.63 -6.64 3.63
N LEU A 105 -9.65 -6.99 4.48
CA LEU A 105 -9.26 -8.38 4.72
C LEU A 105 -10.29 -9.16 5.57
N ASP A 106 -10.88 -8.48 6.55
CA ASP A 106 -11.76 -9.09 7.54
C ASP A 106 -13.24 -9.12 7.07
N THR A 107 -13.53 -8.54 5.89
CA THR A 107 -14.85 -8.57 5.24
C THR A 107 -14.83 -9.53 4.06
N PRO A 108 -15.36 -10.76 4.20
CA PRO A 108 -15.26 -11.81 3.17
C PRO A 108 -15.80 -11.38 1.81
N GLU A 109 -16.89 -10.62 1.78
CA GLU A 109 -17.57 -10.13 0.57
C GLU A 109 -16.70 -9.21 -0.30
N ARG A 110 -15.61 -8.67 0.27
CA ARG A 110 -14.63 -7.86 -0.46
C ARG A 110 -13.66 -8.71 -1.30
N GLY A 111 -13.58 -10.02 -1.05
CA GLY A 111 -12.81 -10.97 -1.86
C GLY A 111 -11.28 -10.91 -1.69
N PHE A 112 -10.75 -10.19 -0.72
CA PHE A 112 -9.29 -10.10 -0.49
C PHE A 112 -8.71 -11.32 0.22
N SER A 113 -9.53 -12.06 0.97
CA SER A 113 -9.10 -13.22 1.74
C SER A 113 -9.28 -14.53 0.94
N TYR A 114 -8.31 -15.42 1.04
CA TYR A 114 -8.35 -16.78 0.48
C TYR A 114 -8.87 -17.83 1.49
N HIS A 115 -9.20 -17.42 2.70
CA HIS A 115 -9.63 -18.34 3.77
C HIS A 115 -11.09 -18.76 3.62
N GLU A 116 -11.96 -17.84 3.22
CA GLU A 116 -13.38 -18.04 3.10
C GLU A 116 -13.81 -18.08 1.64
N ASP A 117 -14.98 -18.70 1.36
CA ASP A 117 -15.59 -18.69 0.05
C ASP A 117 -16.48 -17.45 -0.09
N ALA A 118 -16.08 -16.55 -0.97
CA ALA A 118 -16.70 -15.25 -1.13
C ALA A 118 -16.58 -14.75 -2.58
N PRO A 119 -17.36 -13.76 -3.01
CA PRO A 119 -17.22 -13.16 -4.33
C PRO A 119 -15.77 -12.70 -4.59
N LEU A 120 -15.25 -12.97 -5.78
CA LEU A 120 -13.90 -12.60 -6.18
C LEU A 120 -13.88 -11.15 -6.69
N ASP A 121 -14.00 -10.18 -5.77
CA ASP A 121 -14.05 -8.74 -6.12
C ASP A 121 -12.67 -8.08 -6.09
N MET A 122 -12.01 -7.98 -4.94
CA MET A 122 -10.73 -7.36 -4.66
C MET A 122 -10.59 -5.88 -5.04
N ARG A 123 -11.65 -5.17 -5.43
CA ARG A 123 -11.59 -3.73 -5.67
C ARG A 123 -11.48 -2.99 -4.33
N MET A 124 -10.53 -2.07 -4.22
CA MET A 124 -10.46 -1.15 -3.08
C MET A 124 -11.54 -0.06 -3.21
N ASP A 125 -11.70 0.52 -4.41
CA ASP A 125 -12.85 1.36 -4.76
C ASP A 125 -13.95 0.51 -5.40
N THR A 126 -15.02 0.25 -4.67
CA THR A 126 -16.15 -0.59 -5.14
C THR A 126 -17.07 0.13 -6.11
N THR A 127 -16.89 1.44 -6.31
CA THR A 127 -17.76 2.24 -7.20
C THR A 127 -17.35 2.16 -8.66
N GLN A 128 -16.13 1.70 -8.96
CA GLN A 128 -15.59 1.66 -10.31
C GLN A 128 -14.60 0.49 -10.52
N GLY A 129 -14.14 0.37 -11.75
CA GLY A 129 -13.15 -0.63 -12.14
C GLY A 129 -13.71 -2.05 -12.31
N MET A 130 -12.85 -2.95 -12.80
CA MET A 130 -13.17 -4.37 -12.95
C MET A 130 -12.92 -5.13 -11.66
N THR A 131 -13.73 -6.14 -11.38
CA THR A 131 -13.50 -7.06 -10.26
C THR A 131 -12.34 -8.02 -10.56
N ALA A 132 -11.83 -8.68 -9.53
CA ALA A 132 -10.84 -9.74 -9.72
C ALA A 132 -11.42 -10.91 -10.53
N ALA A 133 -12.72 -11.19 -10.43
CA ALA A 133 -13.40 -12.17 -11.28
C ALA A 133 -13.36 -11.75 -12.76
N ASP A 134 -13.69 -10.49 -13.08
CA ASP A 134 -13.60 -9.98 -14.44
C ASP A 134 -12.17 -10.08 -14.96
N TYR A 135 -11.19 -9.70 -14.14
CA TYR A 135 -9.78 -9.73 -14.50
C TYR A 135 -9.31 -11.16 -14.83
N VAL A 136 -9.51 -12.14 -13.93
CA VAL A 136 -9.01 -13.51 -14.15
C VAL A 136 -9.74 -14.22 -15.29
N ASN A 137 -10.99 -13.84 -15.58
CA ASN A 137 -11.75 -14.41 -16.68
C ASN A 137 -11.41 -13.80 -18.05
N THR A 138 -10.75 -12.63 -18.10
CA THR A 138 -10.46 -11.92 -19.35
C THR A 138 -8.98 -11.80 -19.68
N VAL A 139 -8.10 -11.80 -18.68
CA VAL A 139 -6.63 -11.62 -18.86
C VAL A 139 -6.04 -12.72 -19.76
N SER A 140 -5.04 -12.36 -20.60
CA SER A 140 -4.31 -13.37 -21.39
C SER A 140 -3.39 -14.23 -20.49
N GLU A 141 -3.10 -15.46 -20.90
CA GLU A 141 -2.16 -16.34 -20.18
C GLU A 141 -0.81 -15.68 -19.97
N GLN A 142 -0.29 -15.04 -21.01
CA GLN A 142 1.01 -14.37 -20.98
C GLN A 142 1.02 -13.22 -19.97
N GLU A 143 0.00 -12.38 -19.98
CA GLU A 143 -0.12 -11.24 -19.06
C GLU A 143 -0.34 -11.72 -17.61
N PHE A 144 -1.17 -12.74 -17.41
CA PHE A 144 -1.37 -13.29 -16.07
C PHE A 144 -0.06 -13.90 -15.50
N CYS A 145 0.69 -14.63 -16.33
CA CYS A 145 2.00 -15.15 -15.95
C CYS A 145 2.98 -14.03 -15.58
N ARG A 146 2.98 -12.91 -16.32
CA ARG A 146 3.80 -11.74 -16.01
C ARG A 146 3.42 -11.14 -14.65
N VAL A 147 2.13 -10.90 -14.43
CA VAL A 147 1.58 -10.34 -13.17
C VAL A 147 1.95 -11.22 -11.98
N LEU A 148 1.78 -12.52 -12.09
CA LEU A 148 2.14 -13.46 -11.02
C LEU A 148 3.64 -13.41 -10.67
N ARG A 149 4.51 -13.24 -11.67
CA ARG A 149 5.97 -13.13 -11.45
C ARG A 149 6.37 -11.79 -10.86
N GLU A 150 5.88 -10.70 -11.46
CA GLU A 150 6.33 -9.35 -11.12
C GLU A 150 5.71 -8.83 -9.82
N TYR A 151 4.44 -9.17 -9.56
CA TYR A 151 3.70 -8.64 -8.40
C TYR A 151 3.60 -9.65 -7.25
N GLY A 152 3.70 -10.95 -7.53
CA GLY A 152 3.59 -12.00 -6.53
C GLY A 152 4.90 -12.70 -6.17
N ASP A 153 5.99 -12.46 -6.89
CA ASP A 153 7.21 -13.31 -6.80
C ASP A 153 6.86 -14.82 -6.90
N GLU A 154 5.84 -15.16 -7.74
CA GLU A 154 5.29 -16.51 -7.81
C GLU A 154 6.14 -17.41 -8.72
N LYS A 155 6.73 -18.44 -8.15
CA LYS A 155 7.60 -19.39 -8.87
C LYS A 155 6.83 -20.26 -9.84
N TRP A 156 5.56 -20.55 -9.52
CA TRP A 156 4.66 -21.40 -10.32
C TRP A 156 3.81 -20.62 -11.33
N ALA A 157 4.16 -19.36 -11.58
CA ALA A 157 3.38 -18.41 -12.38
C ALA A 157 2.93 -19.00 -13.73
N ALA A 158 3.82 -19.63 -14.49
CA ALA A 158 3.48 -20.20 -15.79
C ALA A 158 2.44 -21.34 -15.67
N ARG A 159 2.60 -22.20 -14.65
CA ARG A 159 1.66 -23.32 -14.46
C ARG A 159 0.32 -22.83 -13.93
N ILE A 160 0.31 -21.86 -13.02
CA ILE A 160 -0.92 -21.26 -12.52
C ILE A 160 -1.67 -20.56 -13.66
N ALA A 161 -0.96 -19.82 -14.53
CA ALA A 161 -1.58 -19.15 -15.67
C ALA A 161 -2.20 -20.16 -16.64
N GLN A 162 -1.48 -21.23 -16.99
CA GLN A 162 -2.00 -22.32 -17.83
C GLN A 162 -3.28 -22.94 -17.24
N ILE A 163 -3.26 -23.32 -15.95
CA ILE A 163 -4.41 -23.93 -15.27
C ILE A 163 -5.59 -22.95 -15.19
N LEU A 164 -5.34 -21.65 -15.00
CA LEU A 164 -6.39 -20.64 -15.04
C LEU A 164 -7.13 -20.65 -16.36
N ILE A 165 -6.39 -20.66 -17.50
CA ILE A 165 -6.98 -20.68 -18.83
C ILE A 165 -7.81 -21.96 -19.06
N GLU A 166 -7.27 -23.11 -18.64
CA GLU A 166 -7.97 -24.39 -18.71
C GLU A 166 -9.29 -24.34 -17.91
N LYS A 167 -9.23 -23.94 -16.64
CA LYS A 167 -10.36 -23.90 -15.72
C LYS A 167 -11.46 -22.93 -16.16
N ARG A 168 -11.11 -21.70 -16.53
CA ARG A 168 -12.12 -20.72 -16.95
C ARG A 168 -12.82 -21.07 -18.28
N SER A 169 -12.18 -21.91 -19.12
CA SER A 169 -12.84 -22.42 -20.33
C SER A 169 -13.95 -23.43 -20.03
N GLU A 170 -13.88 -24.12 -18.88
CA GLU A 170 -14.92 -25.04 -18.40
C GLU A 170 -16.06 -24.27 -17.69
N LYS A 171 -15.69 -23.37 -16.77
CA LYS A 171 -16.59 -22.52 -15.99
C LYS A 171 -15.87 -21.22 -15.58
N PRO A 172 -16.50 -20.03 -15.75
CA PRO A 172 -15.93 -18.79 -15.20
C PRO A 172 -15.65 -18.89 -13.70
N LEU A 173 -14.54 -18.26 -13.25
CA LEU A 173 -14.21 -18.13 -11.85
C LEU A 173 -15.05 -16.99 -11.24
N GLU A 174 -15.78 -17.28 -10.17
CA GLU A 174 -16.66 -16.32 -9.52
C GLU A 174 -16.28 -16.04 -8.07
N THR A 175 -15.64 -17.03 -7.42
CA THR A 175 -15.35 -16.96 -5.98
C THR A 175 -13.85 -17.05 -5.67
N THR A 176 -13.50 -16.65 -4.46
CA THR A 176 -12.15 -16.79 -3.93
C THR A 176 -11.68 -18.24 -3.94
N LYS A 177 -12.59 -19.20 -3.66
CA LYS A 177 -12.26 -20.64 -3.69
C LYS A 177 -12.03 -21.16 -5.11
N ASP A 178 -12.68 -20.60 -6.13
CA ASP A 178 -12.37 -20.94 -7.51
C ASP A 178 -10.90 -20.58 -7.84
N LEU A 179 -10.43 -19.41 -7.45
CA LEU A 179 -9.04 -19.00 -7.64
C LEU A 179 -8.07 -19.84 -6.78
N VAL A 180 -8.42 -20.17 -5.54
CA VAL A 180 -7.63 -21.09 -4.70
C VAL A 180 -7.52 -22.46 -5.38
N ALA A 181 -8.59 -23.00 -5.97
CA ALA A 181 -8.59 -24.28 -6.66
C ALA A 181 -7.66 -24.29 -7.90
N VAL A 182 -7.53 -23.17 -8.60
CA VAL A 182 -6.53 -23.00 -9.68
C VAL A 182 -5.11 -23.16 -9.14
N VAL A 183 -4.79 -22.45 -8.06
CA VAL A 183 -3.46 -22.52 -7.42
C VAL A 183 -3.17 -23.94 -6.90
N ASP A 184 -4.15 -24.57 -6.28
CA ASP A 184 -4.05 -25.91 -5.74
C ASP A 184 -3.81 -26.98 -6.81
N ALA A 185 -4.41 -26.81 -7.99
CA ALA A 185 -4.18 -27.69 -9.13
C ALA A 185 -2.79 -27.47 -9.77
N ALA A 186 -2.27 -26.24 -9.70
CA ALA A 186 -0.98 -25.88 -10.30
C ALA A 186 0.23 -26.27 -9.45
N ILE A 187 0.14 -26.16 -8.12
CA ILE A 187 1.27 -26.38 -7.21
C ILE A 187 1.20 -27.78 -6.59
N PRO A 188 2.24 -28.64 -6.78
CA PRO A 188 2.26 -29.99 -6.21
C PRO A 188 2.10 -29.99 -4.69
N LYS A 189 1.32 -30.95 -4.14
CA LYS A 189 1.08 -31.08 -2.69
C LYS A 189 2.38 -31.14 -1.84
N ALA A 190 3.41 -31.78 -2.37
CA ALA A 190 4.70 -31.89 -1.68
C ALA A 190 5.42 -30.54 -1.53
N VAL A 191 5.23 -29.63 -2.47
CA VAL A 191 5.76 -28.25 -2.43
C VAL A 191 4.99 -27.42 -1.44
N ARG A 192 3.63 -27.47 -1.52
CA ARG A 192 2.74 -26.71 -0.62
C ARG A 192 2.99 -26.98 0.86
N ARG A 193 3.41 -28.21 1.23
CA ARG A 193 3.71 -28.58 2.61
C ARG A 193 5.03 -28.00 3.14
N LYS A 194 5.92 -27.52 2.27
CA LYS A 194 7.23 -26.98 2.62
C LYS A 194 7.28 -25.46 2.64
N ASP A 195 6.32 -24.79 2.00
CA ASP A 195 6.25 -23.34 1.99
C ASP A 195 5.60 -22.83 3.29
N GLU A 196 6.20 -21.81 3.87
CA GLU A 196 5.60 -21.08 4.98
C GLU A 196 4.42 -20.22 4.48
N GLY A 197 3.21 -20.50 4.97
CA GLY A 197 2.00 -19.80 4.65
C GLY A 197 1.13 -20.48 3.58
N HIS A 198 0.00 -19.83 3.26
CA HIS A 198 -0.97 -20.39 2.33
C HIS A 198 -0.48 -20.27 0.87
N PRO A 199 -0.57 -21.32 0.04
CA PRO A 199 -0.06 -21.31 -1.34
C PRO A 199 -0.65 -20.22 -2.23
N ALA A 200 -1.93 -19.86 -2.01
CA ALA A 200 -2.61 -18.83 -2.79
C ALA A 200 -2.18 -17.38 -2.43
N ARG A 201 -1.45 -17.16 -1.33
CA ARG A 201 -1.10 -15.82 -0.85
C ARG A 201 -0.48 -14.94 -1.95
N ARG A 202 0.51 -15.48 -2.68
CA ARG A 202 1.23 -14.75 -3.73
C ARG A 202 0.34 -14.44 -4.93
N THR A 203 -0.52 -15.40 -5.32
CA THR A 203 -1.48 -15.22 -6.41
C THR A 203 -2.51 -14.15 -6.06
N PHE A 204 -3.08 -14.20 -4.85
CA PHE A 204 -4.04 -13.18 -4.38
C PHE A 204 -3.40 -11.79 -4.31
N GLN A 205 -2.17 -11.68 -3.79
CA GLN A 205 -1.41 -10.43 -3.83
C GLN A 205 -1.25 -9.91 -5.26
N ALA A 206 -0.83 -10.75 -6.19
CA ALA A 206 -0.60 -10.35 -7.58
C ALA A 206 -1.87 -9.87 -8.28
N VAL A 207 -2.99 -10.60 -8.09
CA VAL A 207 -4.30 -10.23 -8.65
C VAL A 207 -4.79 -8.91 -8.04
N ARG A 208 -4.69 -8.76 -6.71
CA ARG A 208 -5.05 -7.53 -6.01
C ARG A 208 -4.31 -6.32 -6.57
N ILE A 209 -2.99 -6.44 -6.70
CA ILE A 209 -2.14 -5.38 -7.23
C ILE A 209 -2.54 -5.01 -8.67
N ALA A 210 -2.84 -6.01 -9.50
CA ALA A 210 -3.26 -5.79 -10.89
C ALA A 210 -4.63 -5.11 -10.98
N VAL A 211 -5.60 -5.57 -10.20
CA VAL A 211 -6.97 -5.02 -10.18
C VAL A 211 -6.99 -3.56 -9.70
N ASN A 212 -6.14 -3.23 -8.74
CA ASN A 212 -6.12 -1.90 -8.12
C ASN A 212 -5.04 -0.96 -8.65
N ASP A 213 -4.22 -1.40 -9.61
CA ASP A 213 -3.09 -0.64 -10.15
C ASP A 213 -2.19 -0.03 -9.07
N GLU A 214 -1.79 -0.86 -8.08
CA GLU A 214 -1.13 -0.39 -6.87
C GLU A 214 0.32 0.07 -7.11
N LEU A 215 1.02 -0.51 -8.08
CA LEU A 215 2.48 -0.34 -8.21
C LEU A 215 2.91 0.56 -9.36
N ALA A 216 2.19 0.56 -10.49
CA ALA A 216 2.61 1.32 -11.66
C ALA A 216 2.70 2.84 -11.39
N PRO A 217 1.73 3.49 -10.72
CA PRO A 217 1.80 4.92 -10.42
C PRO A 217 2.63 5.25 -9.15
N LEU A 218 3.06 4.26 -8.37
CA LEU A 218 3.66 4.49 -7.03
C LEU A 218 4.93 5.36 -7.08
N GLU A 219 5.84 5.16 -8.05
CA GLU A 219 7.05 6.00 -8.14
C GLU A 219 6.70 7.48 -8.36
N GLN A 220 5.73 7.77 -9.22
CA GLN A 220 5.30 9.14 -9.49
C GLN A 220 4.56 9.72 -8.27
N ALA A 221 3.67 8.96 -7.66
CA ALA A 221 2.98 9.38 -6.45
C ALA A 221 3.95 9.80 -5.34
N LEU A 222 4.97 8.99 -5.06
CA LEU A 222 5.98 9.31 -4.05
C LEU A 222 6.72 10.63 -4.37
N ARG A 223 6.99 10.92 -5.65
CA ARG A 223 7.57 12.19 -6.07
C ARG A 223 6.63 13.36 -5.78
N ASP A 224 5.37 13.21 -6.15
CA ASP A 224 4.34 14.23 -5.97
C ASP A 224 4.11 14.54 -4.48
N TRP A 225 4.10 13.51 -3.62
CA TRP A 225 4.05 13.69 -2.18
C TRP A 225 5.25 14.46 -1.62
N VAL A 226 6.47 14.11 -2.05
CA VAL A 226 7.69 14.84 -1.62
C VAL A 226 7.69 16.28 -2.13
N ASP A 227 7.17 16.54 -3.34
CA ASP A 227 7.06 17.89 -3.88
C ASP A 227 6.16 18.78 -3.01
N MET A 228 5.08 18.23 -2.46
CA MET A 228 4.13 18.95 -1.60
C MET A 228 4.64 19.19 -0.19
N LEU A 229 5.70 18.55 0.25
CA LEU A 229 6.28 18.81 1.58
C LEU A 229 6.88 20.21 1.65
N VAL A 230 6.77 20.85 2.81
CA VAL A 230 7.60 22.02 3.15
C VAL A 230 9.07 21.60 3.34
N PRO A 231 10.06 22.51 3.29
CA PRO A 231 11.42 22.21 3.69
C PRO A 231 11.47 21.65 5.13
N GLY A 232 12.14 20.50 5.30
CA GLY A 232 12.16 19.75 6.57
C GLY A 232 10.96 18.84 6.81
N GLY A 233 9.90 18.93 5.98
CA GLY A 233 8.74 18.04 6.04
C GLY A 233 9.09 16.60 5.71
N ARG A 234 8.31 15.64 6.21
CA ARG A 234 8.64 14.20 6.13
C ARG A 234 7.51 13.39 5.52
N LEU A 235 7.87 12.44 4.65
CA LEU A 235 6.99 11.41 4.12
C LEU A 235 7.36 10.06 4.74
N ALA A 236 6.44 9.46 5.49
CA ALA A 236 6.53 8.12 6.02
C ALA A 236 5.76 7.15 5.12
N VAL A 237 6.37 6.02 4.75
CA VAL A 237 5.76 5.01 3.89
C VAL A 237 5.96 3.64 4.51
N ILE A 238 4.86 2.95 4.84
CA ILE A 238 4.84 1.57 5.32
C ILE A 238 4.58 0.65 4.12
N THR A 239 5.35 -0.40 3.98
CA THR A 239 5.23 -1.41 2.93
C THR A 239 5.12 -2.80 3.55
N PHE A 240 4.40 -3.73 2.90
CA PHE A 240 4.14 -5.08 3.42
C PHE A 240 4.75 -6.20 2.57
N HIS A 241 5.26 -5.88 1.38
CA HIS A 241 5.94 -6.86 0.54
C HIS A 241 7.16 -6.28 -0.20
N SER A 242 8.03 -7.18 -0.64
CA SER A 242 9.33 -6.85 -1.24
C SER A 242 9.24 -5.95 -2.47
N VAL A 243 8.17 -6.06 -3.25
CA VAL A 243 8.02 -5.29 -4.50
C VAL A 243 7.73 -3.82 -4.19
N GLU A 244 6.79 -3.53 -3.27
CA GLU A 244 6.53 -2.16 -2.78
C GLU A 244 7.79 -1.56 -2.17
N ASP A 245 8.41 -2.28 -1.22
CA ASP A 245 9.60 -1.80 -0.52
C ASP A 245 10.74 -1.44 -1.48
N ARG A 246 10.92 -2.25 -2.52
CA ARG A 246 11.91 -1.97 -3.56
C ARG A 246 11.61 -0.68 -4.31
N ILE A 247 10.35 -0.42 -4.69
CA ILE A 247 9.95 0.82 -5.39
C ILE A 247 10.20 2.02 -4.48
N VAL A 248 9.71 2.00 -3.24
CA VAL A 248 9.89 3.09 -2.27
C VAL A 248 11.38 3.37 -2.04
N LYS A 249 12.16 2.34 -1.74
CA LYS A 249 13.61 2.44 -1.53
C LYS A 249 14.33 3.06 -2.73
N LEU A 250 14.03 2.60 -3.94
CA LEU A 250 14.68 3.10 -5.16
C LEU A 250 14.26 4.52 -5.48
N THR A 251 12.99 4.87 -5.26
CA THR A 251 12.48 6.23 -5.47
C THR A 251 13.15 7.20 -4.50
N PHE A 252 13.18 6.90 -3.20
CA PHE A 252 13.86 7.75 -2.22
C PHE A 252 15.35 7.89 -2.51
N ARG A 253 16.01 6.82 -2.96
CA ARG A 253 17.42 6.89 -3.39
C ARG A 253 17.60 7.80 -4.61
N LYS A 254 16.70 7.75 -5.60
CA LYS A 254 16.74 8.65 -6.78
C LYS A 254 16.48 10.11 -6.38
N LEU A 255 15.59 10.37 -5.43
CA LEU A 255 15.32 11.72 -4.93
C LEU A 255 16.49 12.28 -4.12
N GLN A 256 17.17 11.45 -3.34
CA GLN A 256 18.37 11.82 -2.59
C GLN A 256 19.59 11.98 -3.49
N ASN A 257 19.74 11.14 -4.52
CA ASN A 257 20.88 11.16 -5.43
C ASN A 257 20.39 11.18 -6.89
N PRO A 258 19.85 12.31 -7.37
CA PRO A 258 19.21 12.37 -8.68
C PRO A 258 20.18 12.45 -9.85
N CYS A 259 21.48 12.50 -9.59
CA CYS A 259 22.52 12.61 -10.61
C CYS A 259 22.47 11.45 -11.61
N THR A 260 22.45 11.79 -12.91
CA THR A 260 22.43 10.84 -14.03
C THR A 260 23.73 10.84 -14.83
N CYS A 261 24.76 11.55 -14.36
CA CYS A 261 26.08 11.52 -14.99
C CYS A 261 26.74 10.13 -14.86
N PRO A 262 27.63 9.76 -15.77
CA PRO A 262 28.42 8.55 -15.61
C PRO A 262 29.16 8.53 -14.27
N PRO A 263 29.24 7.37 -13.57
CA PRO A 263 29.85 7.32 -12.22
C PRO A 263 31.28 7.82 -12.12
N LYS A 264 32.02 7.84 -13.22
CA LYS A 264 33.43 8.31 -13.32
C LYS A 264 33.57 9.70 -13.94
N ALA A 265 32.47 10.43 -14.15
CA ALA A 265 32.55 11.78 -14.69
C ALA A 265 33.26 12.69 -13.67
N PRO A 266 34.31 13.45 -14.10
CA PRO A 266 35.08 14.30 -13.19
C PRO A 266 34.26 15.49 -12.66
N ILE A 267 33.22 15.91 -13.38
CA ILE A 267 32.35 17.02 -13.00
C ILE A 267 30.90 16.64 -13.34
N CYS A 268 29.98 16.92 -12.42
CA CYS A 268 28.56 16.73 -12.66
C CYS A 268 28.03 17.82 -13.63
N THR A 269 27.46 17.39 -14.75
CA THR A 269 26.89 18.28 -15.78
C THR A 269 25.37 18.20 -15.90
N CYS A 270 24.69 17.28 -15.15
CA CYS A 270 23.24 17.11 -15.26
C CYS A 270 22.43 18.19 -14.53
N GLY A 271 23.05 18.99 -13.65
CA GLY A 271 22.38 20.07 -12.90
C GLY A 271 21.33 19.61 -11.89
N LYS A 272 21.09 18.31 -11.73
CA LYS A 272 20.09 17.77 -10.81
C LYS A 272 20.57 17.88 -9.36
N LYS A 273 19.70 18.39 -8.49
CA LYS A 273 19.99 18.56 -7.07
C LYS A 273 19.18 17.57 -6.24
N PRO A 274 19.70 17.07 -5.10
CA PRO A 274 18.95 16.30 -4.12
C PRO A 274 17.69 17.05 -3.68
N LEU A 275 16.56 16.35 -3.59
CA LEU A 275 15.32 16.90 -3.03
C LEU A 275 15.25 16.74 -1.51
N GLY A 276 16.14 15.94 -0.93
CA GLY A 276 16.16 15.65 0.48
C GLY A 276 17.00 14.41 0.79
N ARG A 277 16.67 13.72 1.85
CA ARG A 277 17.37 12.51 2.29
C ARG A 277 16.43 11.47 2.87
N ALA A 278 16.74 10.19 2.65
CA ALA A 278 16.12 9.10 3.38
C ALA A 278 16.71 9.03 4.80
N ILE A 279 15.85 8.89 5.81
CA ILE A 279 16.24 8.82 7.22
C ILE A 279 15.81 7.47 7.83
N GLY A 280 16.50 6.98 8.87
CA GLY A 280 16.16 5.75 9.60
C GLY A 280 16.40 4.42 8.85
N GLY A 281 16.65 4.45 7.56
CA GLY A 281 16.88 3.22 6.76
C GLY A 281 15.62 2.38 6.54
N ALA A 282 15.68 1.08 6.85
CA ALA A 282 14.53 0.16 6.87
C ALA A 282 14.12 -0.08 8.33
N ILE A 283 13.08 0.60 8.79
CA ILE A 283 12.60 0.53 10.16
C ILE A 283 11.61 -0.62 10.26
N LYS A 284 11.74 -1.44 11.29
CA LYS A 284 10.92 -2.62 11.54
C LYS A 284 10.26 -2.51 12.91
N ALA A 285 9.14 -3.20 13.07
CA ALA A 285 8.43 -3.31 14.34
C ALA A 285 9.31 -3.89 15.45
N GLY A 286 9.16 -3.35 16.64
CA GLY A 286 9.78 -3.89 17.85
C GLY A 286 9.20 -5.24 18.27
N LYS A 287 9.89 -5.94 19.18
CA LYS A 287 9.47 -7.27 19.63
C LYS A 287 8.07 -7.29 20.24
N GLU A 288 7.72 -6.29 21.02
CA GLU A 288 6.41 -6.19 21.68
C GLU A 288 5.29 -6.12 20.64
N GLU A 289 5.44 -5.26 19.61
CA GLU A 289 4.45 -5.17 18.54
C GLU A 289 4.35 -6.46 17.71
N LEU A 290 5.48 -7.14 17.45
CA LEU A 290 5.48 -8.40 16.72
C LEU A 290 4.72 -9.52 17.47
N ASP A 291 4.76 -9.51 18.80
CA ASP A 291 4.04 -10.48 19.62
C ASP A 291 2.52 -10.20 19.64
N GLU A 292 2.09 -8.94 19.50
CA GLU A 292 0.68 -8.51 19.56
C GLU A 292 0.03 -8.35 18.18
N ASN A 293 0.79 -7.93 17.16
CA ASN A 293 0.27 -7.60 15.83
C ASN A 293 0.95 -8.42 14.73
N ASN A 294 0.31 -9.51 14.31
CA ASN A 294 0.85 -10.40 13.28
C ASN A 294 1.12 -9.68 11.92
N ARG A 295 0.43 -8.57 11.64
CA ARG A 295 0.64 -7.79 10.39
C ARG A 295 1.97 -7.03 10.41
N ALA A 296 2.52 -6.72 11.57
CA ALA A 296 3.78 -6.04 11.73
C ALA A 296 5.00 -6.85 11.23
N HIS A 297 4.90 -8.19 11.19
CA HIS A 297 6.00 -9.07 10.77
C HIS A 297 6.52 -8.76 9.36
N SER A 298 5.65 -8.41 8.42
CA SER A 298 6.02 -8.09 7.04
C SER A 298 6.25 -6.59 6.81
N ALA A 299 5.86 -5.75 7.75
CA ALA A 299 5.91 -4.30 7.61
C ALA A 299 7.36 -3.76 7.57
N THR A 300 7.57 -2.73 6.76
CA THR A 300 8.80 -1.93 6.73
C THR A 300 8.42 -0.48 6.57
N LEU A 301 8.83 0.36 7.52
CA LEU A 301 8.69 1.81 7.40
C LEU A 301 9.95 2.41 6.75
N ARG A 302 9.72 3.30 5.78
CA ARG A 302 10.76 4.16 5.20
C ARG A 302 10.33 5.61 5.29
N VAL A 303 11.27 6.48 5.60
CA VAL A 303 10.99 7.90 5.76
C VAL A 303 11.93 8.72 4.89
N PHE A 304 11.37 9.75 4.23
CA PHE A 304 12.10 10.73 3.45
C PHE A 304 11.86 12.12 4.02
N GLU A 305 12.93 12.86 4.27
CA GLU A 305 12.89 14.25 4.74
C GLU A 305 13.27 15.18 3.59
N LYS A 306 12.40 16.15 3.27
CA LYS A 306 12.66 17.14 2.23
C LYS A 306 13.79 18.09 2.67
N GLY A 307 14.71 18.35 1.77
CA GLY A 307 15.80 19.30 2.00
C GLY A 307 15.32 20.74 2.16
N THR A 308 16.14 21.56 2.81
CA THR A 308 15.94 23.02 2.95
C THR A 308 16.27 23.76 1.67
#